data_73e0a59b227fa193238c032ed4806476
#
_entry.id   73e0a59b227fa193238c032ed4806476
#
_cell.length_a   1.000
_cell.length_b   1.000
_cell.length_c   1.000
_cell.angle_alpha   90.00
_cell.angle_beta   90.00
_cell.angle_gamma   90.00
#
_symmetry.space_group_name_H-M   'P 1'
#
loop_
_entity.id
_entity.type
_entity.pdbx_description
1 polymer ?
#
loop_
_entity_poly.entity_id
_entity_poly.type
_entity_poly.pdbx_seq_one_letter_code
_entity_poly.pdbx_strand_id
1 'polypeptide(L)'
;MNISELKSKFTSISKLKKGGQKTVYKASDFNGQVVALKIIGNATDPRVLQEISILKELALNNIPKIIDSGTVTDEMINEDALFIIEQFINGISLRDWLNEGNKANISTAFKILHTLLLIEIELEKNNILHRDINPNNIILGDNGAIYLIDFGLAKKLGDSSLTQTAATYGPFTPGYAPHEQFANIKLAQDVRTDLFQIGVTIYECCTGTNPFIKLNDTPYQIMTKTMTLMPPTLILKGDAKGMFAHYINMLMAKNQSQRPDTAYDALRYLNAIKSTLKLED
;
A
#
# COMPACT_ATOMS: atom_id res chain seq x y z
N MET A 1 4.85 -28.42 12.22
CA MET A 1 5.98 -27.53 12.62
C MET A 1 5.38 -26.41 13.46
N ASN A 2 6.00 -26.10 14.59
CA ASN A 2 5.56 -24.99 15.44
C ASN A 2 6.34 -23.70 15.12
N ILE A 3 5.95 -22.58 15.77
CA ILE A 3 6.60 -21.26 15.55
C ILE A 3 8.09 -21.30 15.96
N SER A 4 8.41 -22.00 17.06
CA SER A 4 9.79 -22.11 17.54
C SER A 4 10.67 -22.88 16.57
N GLU A 5 10.17 -23.98 16.01
CA GLU A 5 10.84 -24.75 14.95
C GLU A 5 11.01 -23.93 13.64
N LEU A 6 9.97 -23.14 13.27
CA LEU A 6 10.10 -22.24 12.12
C LEU A 6 11.22 -21.23 12.36
N LYS A 7 11.25 -20.60 13.53
CA LYS A 7 12.27 -19.60 13.89
C LYS A 7 13.67 -20.19 13.95
N SER A 8 13.82 -21.46 14.33
CA SER A 8 15.13 -22.13 14.38
C SER A 8 15.77 -22.34 12.98
N LYS A 9 15.02 -22.16 11.90
CA LYS A 9 15.54 -22.17 10.52
C LYS A 9 16.34 -20.92 10.16
N PHE A 10 16.44 -19.96 11.06
CA PHE A 10 17.14 -18.69 10.82
C PHE A 10 18.28 -18.51 11.82
N THR A 11 19.39 -17.95 11.37
CA THR A 11 20.58 -17.63 12.18
C THR A 11 20.35 -16.38 13.04
N SER A 12 19.50 -15.47 12.56
CA SER A 12 19.12 -14.27 13.29
C SER A 12 17.67 -13.88 12.99
N ILE A 13 16.97 -13.39 14.00
CA ILE A 13 15.59 -12.88 13.87
C ILE A 13 15.46 -11.63 14.72
N SER A 14 15.02 -10.55 14.11
CA SER A 14 14.65 -9.31 14.79
C SER A 14 13.24 -8.89 14.43
N LYS A 15 12.46 -8.49 15.44
CA LYS A 15 11.09 -8.05 15.22
C LYS A 15 11.08 -6.64 14.63
N LEU A 16 10.38 -6.46 13.51
CA LEU A 16 10.21 -5.17 12.86
C LEU A 16 8.91 -4.49 13.29
N LYS A 17 7.79 -5.21 13.21
CA LYS A 17 6.46 -4.62 13.45
C LYS A 17 5.52 -5.67 14.06
N LYS A 18 4.65 -5.23 14.99
CA LYS A 18 3.52 -6.02 15.47
C LYS A 18 2.23 -5.28 15.18
N GLY A 19 1.35 -5.89 14.40
CA GLY A 19 -0.05 -5.49 14.22
C GLY A 19 -0.98 -6.35 15.07
N GLY A 20 -2.29 -6.18 14.92
CA GLY A 20 -3.29 -6.95 15.68
C GLY A 20 -3.17 -8.47 15.48
N GLN A 21 -3.13 -8.94 14.25
CA GLN A 21 -3.06 -10.37 13.90
C GLN A 21 -1.75 -10.78 13.22
N LYS A 22 -0.86 -9.83 12.90
CA LYS A 22 0.34 -10.04 12.10
C LYS A 22 1.57 -9.52 12.82
N THR A 23 2.60 -10.33 12.91
CA THR A 23 3.94 -9.93 13.36
C THR A 23 4.93 -10.11 12.23
N VAL A 24 5.73 -9.10 11.95
CA VAL A 24 6.74 -9.09 10.90
C VAL A 24 8.13 -9.08 11.52
N TYR A 25 9.00 -9.94 11.02
CA TYR A 25 10.40 -10.06 11.44
C TYR A 25 11.32 -9.89 10.24
N LYS A 26 12.49 -9.31 10.48
CA LYS A 26 13.66 -9.45 9.63
C LYS A 26 14.42 -10.68 10.10
N ALA A 27 14.69 -11.61 9.21
CA ALA A 27 15.38 -12.84 9.52
C ALA A 27 16.50 -13.09 8.51
N SER A 28 17.56 -13.79 8.95
CA SER A 28 18.64 -14.26 8.07
C SER A 28 18.67 -15.77 8.10
N ASP A 29 18.67 -16.42 6.95
CA ASP A 29 18.83 -17.88 6.85
C ASP A 29 20.30 -18.31 7.05
N PHE A 30 20.56 -19.61 7.04
CA PHE A 30 21.91 -20.17 7.20
C PHE A 30 22.83 -19.87 6.02
N ASN A 31 22.30 -19.43 4.86
CA ASN A 31 23.07 -18.99 3.70
C ASN A 31 23.36 -17.49 3.72
N GLY A 32 22.92 -16.79 4.78
CA GLY A 32 23.06 -15.34 4.90
C GLY A 32 22.02 -14.52 4.11
N GLN A 33 21.03 -15.17 3.50
CA GLN A 33 19.95 -14.47 2.82
C GLN A 33 19.03 -13.80 3.83
N VAL A 34 18.83 -12.49 3.66
CA VAL A 34 17.91 -11.72 4.49
C VAL A 34 16.50 -11.78 3.92
N VAL A 35 15.52 -12.11 4.76
CA VAL A 35 14.12 -12.27 4.39
C VAL A 35 13.19 -11.53 5.36
N ALA A 36 11.98 -11.23 4.91
CA ALA A 36 10.89 -10.82 5.78
C ALA A 36 10.05 -12.04 6.13
N LEU A 37 9.97 -12.37 7.41
CA LEU A 37 9.12 -13.44 7.93
C LEU A 37 7.89 -12.81 8.57
N LYS A 38 6.70 -13.09 8.02
CA LYS A 38 5.40 -12.70 8.56
C LYS A 38 4.78 -13.90 9.26
N ILE A 39 4.35 -13.73 10.51
CA ILE A 39 3.54 -14.74 11.23
C ILE A 39 2.18 -14.10 11.48
N ILE A 40 1.12 -14.77 11.04
CA ILE A 40 -0.25 -14.27 11.03
C ILE A 40 -1.12 -15.27 11.77
N GLY A 41 -1.70 -14.83 12.88
CA GLY A 41 -2.68 -15.65 13.62
C GLY A 41 -3.91 -15.92 12.75
N ASN A 42 -4.60 -17.04 13.02
CA ASN A 42 -5.73 -17.54 12.23
C ASN A 42 -5.34 -18.05 10.85
N ALA A 43 -4.91 -19.30 10.79
CA ALA A 43 -4.49 -20.00 9.56
C ALA A 43 -5.59 -20.11 8.50
N THR A 44 -6.85 -19.91 8.87
CA THR A 44 -8.02 -20.01 7.98
C THR A 44 -8.54 -18.65 7.53
N ASP A 45 -7.86 -17.54 7.83
CA ASP A 45 -8.30 -16.22 7.37
C ASP A 45 -8.23 -16.16 5.83
N PRO A 46 -9.38 -16.06 5.13
CA PRO A 46 -9.40 -16.05 3.68
C PRO A 46 -8.59 -14.91 3.06
N ARG A 47 -8.41 -13.79 3.78
CA ARG A 47 -7.63 -12.63 3.30
C ARG A 47 -6.16 -12.97 3.20
N VAL A 48 -5.63 -13.73 4.15
CA VAL A 48 -4.20 -14.13 4.15
C VAL A 48 -3.93 -15.15 3.04
N LEU A 49 -4.84 -16.10 2.86
CA LEU A 49 -4.75 -17.06 1.77
C LEU A 49 -4.79 -16.33 0.41
N GLN A 50 -5.61 -15.29 0.29
CA GLN A 50 -5.68 -14.45 -0.89
C GLN A 50 -4.40 -13.60 -1.07
N GLU A 51 -3.83 -13.01 -0.01
CA GLU A 51 -2.53 -12.32 -0.07
C GLU A 51 -1.46 -13.24 -0.68
N ILE A 52 -1.36 -14.48 -0.20
CA ILE A 52 -0.41 -15.48 -0.71
C ILE A 52 -0.66 -15.79 -2.18
N SER A 53 -1.93 -16.02 -2.57
CA SER A 53 -2.30 -16.31 -3.97
C SER A 53 -1.93 -15.16 -4.90
N ILE A 54 -2.29 -13.94 -4.53
CA ILE A 54 -1.98 -12.72 -5.29
C ILE A 54 -0.47 -12.56 -5.49
N LEU A 55 0.30 -12.65 -4.41
CA LEU A 55 1.75 -12.45 -4.48
C LEU A 55 2.47 -13.55 -5.28
N LYS A 56 1.91 -14.77 -5.33
CA LYS A 56 2.45 -15.86 -6.18
C LYS A 56 2.16 -15.65 -7.66
N GLU A 57 1.04 -15.02 -8.01
CA GLU A 57 0.65 -14.74 -9.38
C GLU A 57 1.39 -13.53 -9.97
N LEU A 58 1.74 -12.55 -9.13
CA LEU A 58 2.37 -11.31 -9.56
C LEU A 58 3.88 -11.46 -9.75
N ALA A 59 4.35 -11.28 -10.99
CA ALA A 59 5.77 -11.32 -11.35
C ALA A 59 6.35 -9.89 -11.52
N LEU A 60 6.17 -9.03 -10.52
CA LEU A 60 6.65 -7.64 -10.53
C LEU A 60 7.94 -7.48 -9.74
N ASN A 61 8.87 -6.65 -10.27
CA ASN A 61 10.13 -6.36 -9.57
C ASN A 61 9.96 -5.37 -8.40
N ASN A 62 8.85 -4.61 -8.39
CA ASN A 62 8.58 -3.56 -7.41
C ASN A 62 7.64 -4.01 -6.27
N ILE A 63 7.43 -5.32 -6.13
CA ILE A 63 6.75 -5.96 -5.00
C ILE A 63 7.64 -7.08 -4.44
N PRO A 64 7.57 -7.39 -3.14
CA PRO A 64 8.33 -8.49 -2.55
C PRO A 64 7.93 -9.83 -3.17
N LYS A 65 8.91 -10.64 -3.56
CA LYS A 65 8.66 -12.00 -4.03
C LYS A 65 8.44 -12.94 -2.86
N ILE A 66 7.39 -13.78 -2.92
CA ILE A 66 7.23 -14.88 -1.96
C ILE A 66 8.33 -15.91 -2.21
N ILE A 67 8.98 -16.31 -1.12
CA ILE A 67 9.99 -17.37 -1.07
C ILE A 67 9.35 -18.67 -0.60
N ASP A 68 8.60 -18.59 0.51
CA ASP A 68 7.90 -19.75 1.09
C ASP A 68 6.67 -19.30 1.87
N SER A 69 5.72 -20.20 2.08
CA SER A 69 4.51 -19.94 2.89
C SER A 69 3.92 -21.26 3.37
N GLY A 70 3.31 -21.25 4.52
CA GLY A 70 2.69 -22.47 5.08
C GLY A 70 2.00 -22.22 6.41
N THR A 71 1.65 -23.33 7.06
CA THR A 71 0.98 -23.33 8.36
C THR A 71 1.95 -23.73 9.46
N VAL A 72 1.86 -23.06 10.60
CA VAL A 72 2.59 -23.38 11.84
C VAL A 72 1.62 -23.36 13.01
N THR A 73 1.88 -24.17 14.04
CA THR A 73 1.11 -24.13 15.27
C THR A 73 1.73 -23.09 16.21
N ASP A 74 0.92 -22.17 16.72
CA ASP A 74 1.31 -21.28 17.82
C ASP A 74 1.20 -22.05 19.14
N GLU A 75 2.35 -22.36 19.73
CA GLU A 75 2.45 -23.18 20.94
C GLU A 75 1.84 -22.51 22.17
N MET A 76 1.71 -21.18 22.18
CA MET A 76 1.19 -20.43 23.34
C MET A 76 -0.34 -20.52 23.43
N ILE A 77 -1.03 -20.58 22.31
CA ILE A 77 -2.49 -20.60 22.24
C ILE A 77 -3.04 -21.89 21.65
N ASN A 78 -2.15 -22.80 21.21
CA ASN A 78 -2.46 -24.07 20.56
C ASN A 78 -3.40 -23.90 19.33
N GLU A 79 -3.18 -22.85 18.57
CA GLU A 79 -3.91 -22.55 17.33
C GLU A 79 -2.97 -22.52 16.14
N ASP A 80 -3.52 -22.79 14.96
CA ASP A 80 -2.75 -22.71 13.72
C ASP A 80 -2.62 -21.24 13.25
N ALA A 81 -1.41 -20.88 12.89
CA ALA A 81 -1.03 -19.61 12.29
C ALA A 81 -0.46 -19.84 10.89
N LEU A 82 -0.56 -18.84 10.03
CA LEU A 82 0.12 -18.83 8.74
C LEU A 82 1.48 -18.14 8.86
N PHE A 83 2.46 -18.63 8.10
CA PHE A 83 3.68 -17.89 7.86
C PHE A 83 3.85 -17.58 6.38
N ILE A 84 4.47 -16.42 6.11
CA ILE A 84 4.93 -16.00 4.78
C ILE A 84 6.39 -15.61 4.92
N ILE A 85 7.25 -16.19 4.10
CA ILE A 85 8.64 -15.75 3.91
C ILE A 85 8.70 -15.06 2.57
N GLU A 86 9.08 -13.79 2.58
CA GLU A 86 9.19 -12.98 1.36
C GLU A 86 10.54 -12.27 1.28
N GLN A 87 10.87 -11.80 0.11
CA GLN A 87 12.04 -10.96 -0.12
C GLN A 87 12.04 -9.79 0.86
N PHE A 88 13.14 -9.63 1.59
CA PHE A 88 13.35 -8.43 2.39
C PHE A 88 13.81 -7.28 1.48
N ILE A 89 13.10 -6.17 1.53
CA ILE A 89 13.47 -4.96 0.79
C ILE A 89 14.32 -4.08 1.71
N ASN A 90 15.62 -3.91 1.37
CA ASN A 90 16.47 -2.96 2.07
C ASN A 90 16.09 -1.54 1.66
N GLY A 91 15.90 -0.68 2.66
CA GLY A 91 15.47 0.70 2.47
C GLY A 91 14.70 1.23 3.67
N ILE A 92 14.15 2.42 3.52
CA ILE A 92 13.33 3.10 4.53
C ILE A 92 11.87 3.13 4.08
N SER A 93 10.92 2.93 5.00
CA SER A 93 9.51 3.15 4.66
C SER A 93 9.27 4.63 4.35
N LEU A 94 8.38 4.92 3.40
CA LEU A 94 8.01 6.30 3.10
C LEU A 94 7.43 7.00 4.34
N ARG A 95 6.80 6.25 5.25
CA ARG A 95 6.31 6.77 6.53
C ARG A 95 7.46 7.21 7.43
N ASP A 96 8.49 6.39 7.61
CA ASP A 96 9.63 6.73 8.45
C ASP A 96 10.42 7.90 7.83
N TRP A 97 10.60 7.90 6.51
CA TRP A 97 11.21 9.01 5.79
C TRP A 97 10.48 10.34 6.01
N LEU A 98 9.12 10.33 5.99
CA LEU A 98 8.30 11.51 6.31
C LEU A 98 8.41 11.90 7.79
N ASN A 99 8.49 10.92 8.71
CA ASN A 99 8.62 11.16 10.15
C ASN A 99 9.97 11.82 10.50
N GLU A 100 11.00 11.62 9.68
CA GLU A 100 12.29 12.34 9.77
C GLU A 100 12.20 13.81 9.33
N GLY A 101 11.00 14.26 8.91
CA GLY A 101 10.76 15.64 8.46
C GLY A 101 11.03 15.88 6.98
N ASN A 102 11.31 14.82 6.22
CA ASN A 102 11.53 14.92 4.78
C ASN A 102 10.23 15.24 4.01
N LYS A 103 10.39 15.88 2.85
CA LYS A 103 9.32 16.14 1.89
C LYS A 103 9.82 15.90 0.47
N ALA A 104 8.95 15.35 -0.35
CA ALA A 104 9.28 15.11 -1.75
C ALA A 104 9.30 16.42 -2.55
N ASN A 105 10.39 16.67 -3.28
CA ASN A 105 10.38 17.62 -4.37
C ASN A 105 9.61 17.03 -5.58
N ILE A 106 9.45 17.82 -6.63
CA ILE A 106 8.67 17.42 -7.81
C ILE A 106 9.24 16.14 -8.47
N SER A 107 10.56 15.99 -8.52
CA SER A 107 11.22 14.83 -9.14
C SER A 107 11.00 13.55 -8.35
N THR A 108 11.15 13.63 -7.01
CA THR A 108 10.87 12.50 -6.12
C THR A 108 9.38 12.12 -6.16
N ALA A 109 8.47 13.10 -6.07
CA ALA A 109 7.04 12.86 -6.13
C ALA A 109 6.63 12.23 -7.47
N PHE A 110 7.17 12.73 -8.58
CA PHE A 110 6.94 12.17 -9.91
C PHE A 110 7.42 10.72 -9.98
N LYS A 111 8.63 10.43 -9.48
CA LYS A 111 9.20 9.07 -9.50
C LYS A 111 8.35 8.08 -8.70
N ILE A 112 7.90 8.47 -7.49
CA ILE A 112 7.04 7.63 -6.65
C ILE A 112 5.72 7.38 -7.36
N LEU A 113 5.05 8.44 -7.83
CA LEU A 113 3.77 8.34 -8.52
C LEU A 113 3.87 7.48 -9.78
N HIS A 114 4.88 7.71 -10.63
CA HIS A 114 5.10 6.95 -11.86
C HIS A 114 5.27 5.44 -11.55
N THR A 115 6.06 5.10 -10.54
CA THR A 115 6.29 3.70 -10.16
C THR A 115 5.00 3.05 -9.64
N LEU A 116 4.24 3.75 -8.77
CA LEU A 116 2.98 3.23 -8.26
C LEU A 116 1.97 2.99 -9.39
N LEU A 117 1.88 3.90 -10.37
CA LEU A 117 1.00 3.72 -11.53
C LEU A 117 1.41 2.54 -12.42
N LEU A 118 2.72 2.27 -12.57
CA LEU A 118 3.18 1.07 -13.27
C LEU A 118 2.78 -0.22 -12.52
N ILE A 119 2.86 -0.22 -11.19
CA ILE A 119 2.39 -1.34 -10.39
C ILE A 119 0.88 -1.52 -10.56
N GLU A 120 0.11 -0.43 -10.48
CA GLU A 120 -1.35 -0.45 -10.62
C GLU A 120 -1.82 -0.99 -11.97
N ILE A 121 -1.11 -0.69 -13.07
CA ILE A 121 -1.42 -1.25 -14.40
C ILE A 121 -1.34 -2.78 -14.35
N GLU A 122 -0.35 -3.34 -13.69
CA GLU A 122 -0.21 -4.80 -13.59
C GLU A 122 -1.22 -5.39 -12.60
N LEU A 123 -1.56 -4.69 -11.53
CA LEU A 123 -2.63 -5.11 -10.61
C LEU A 123 -3.98 -5.13 -11.34
N GLU A 124 -4.32 -4.05 -12.06
CA GLU A 124 -5.56 -3.94 -12.82
C GLU A 124 -5.69 -5.04 -13.89
N LYS A 125 -4.63 -5.35 -14.64
CA LYS A 125 -4.59 -6.45 -15.62
C LYS A 125 -4.91 -7.82 -14.99
N ASN A 126 -4.54 -8.02 -13.74
CA ASN A 126 -4.81 -9.24 -13.00
C ASN A 126 -6.11 -9.17 -12.17
N ASN A 127 -6.92 -8.11 -12.35
CA ASN A 127 -8.14 -7.84 -11.59
C ASN A 127 -7.90 -7.77 -10.07
N ILE A 128 -6.78 -7.21 -9.65
CA ILE A 128 -6.40 -7.08 -8.25
C ILE A 128 -6.50 -5.61 -7.84
N LEU A 129 -7.08 -5.35 -6.66
CA LEU A 129 -7.02 -4.07 -5.96
C LEU A 129 -6.15 -4.23 -4.73
N HIS A 130 -5.25 -3.28 -4.49
CA HIS A 130 -4.38 -3.26 -3.32
C HIS A 130 -5.13 -2.83 -2.06
N ARG A 131 -5.91 -1.77 -2.13
CA ARG A 131 -6.79 -1.19 -1.10
C ARG A 131 -6.10 -0.66 0.16
N ASP A 132 -4.77 -0.65 0.20
CA ASP A 132 -4.00 -0.11 1.33
C ASP A 132 -2.72 0.61 0.90
N ILE A 133 -2.80 1.41 -0.18
CA ILE A 133 -1.67 2.22 -0.64
C ILE A 133 -1.56 3.44 0.27
N ASN A 134 -0.51 3.42 1.11
CA ASN A 134 -0.20 4.48 2.05
C ASN A 134 1.31 4.47 2.37
N PRO A 135 1.87 5.51 3.00
CA PRO A 135 3.32 5.59 3.24
C PRO A 135 3.93 4.45 4.07
N ASN A 136 3.13 3.72 4.88
CA ASN A 136 3.65 2.57 5.63
C ASN A 136 3.94 1.37 4.72
N ASN A 137 3.30 1.30 3.56
CA ASN A 137 3.35 0.17 2.63
C ASN A 137 4.20 0.49 1.38
N ILE A 138 4.97 1.57 1.41
CA ILE A 138 5.91 1.95 0.35
C ILE A 138 7.32 2.00 0.94
N ILE A 139 8.27 1.31 0.30
CA ILE A 139 9.69 1.35 0.68
C ILE A 139 10.46 2.12 -0.38
N LEU A 140 11.24 3.09 0.08
CA LEU A 140 12.29 3.74 -0.70
C LEU A 140 13.54 2.86 -0.55
N GLY A 141 13.82 2.06 -1.57
CA GLY A 141 14.90 1.09 -1.54
C GLY A 141 16.28 1.74 -1.63
N ASP A 142 17.27 1.16 -0.97
CA ASP A 142 18.68 1.61 -1.00
C ASP A 142 19.26 1.60 -2.43
N ASN A 143 18.68 0.79 -3.31
CA ASN A 143 19.02 0.75 -4.74
C ASN A 143 18.33 1.86 -5.56
N GLY A 144 17.62 2.77 -4.91
CA GLY A 144 16.85 3.83 -5.54
C GLY A 144 15.53 3.39 -6.18
N ALA A 145 15.16 2.10 -6.11
CA ALA A 145 13.85 1.62 -6.56
C ALA A 145 12.78 1.88 -5.50
N ILE A 146 11.53 1.91 -5.92
CA ILE A 146 10.37 2.10 -5.05
C ILE A 146 9.59 0.79 -5.05
N TYR A 147 9.22 0.32 -3.86
CA TYR A 147 8.51 -0.94 -3.69
C TYR A 147 7.18 -0.70 -2.99
N LEU A 148 6.14 -1.40 -3.45
CA LEU A 148 4.86 -1.50 -2.77
C LEU A 148 4.81 -2.85 -2.04
N ILE A 149 4.51 -2.81 -0.75
CA ILE A 149 4.51 -3.98 0.12
C ILE A 149 3.14 -4.15 0.80
N ASP A 150 2.90 -5.31 1.38
CA ASP A 150 1.74 -5.61 2.23
C ASP A 150 0.39 -5.65 1.48
N PHE A 151 0.10 -6.79 0.90
CA PHE A 151 -1.14 -7.10 0.18
C PHE A 151 -2.26 -7.66 1.11
N GLY A 152 -2.15 -7.46 2.42
CA GLY A 152 -3.09 -8.01 3.40
C GLY A 152 -4.53 -7.49 3.30
N LEU A 153 -4.77 -6.37 2.61
CA LEU A 153 -6.09 -5.88 2.25
C LEU A 153 -6.43 -6.05 0.77
N ALA A 154 -5.52 -6.62 -0.03
CA ALA A 154 -5.74 -6.79 -1.45
C ALA A 154 -6.95 -7.69 -1.74
N LYS A 155 -7.61 -7.44 -2.87
CA LYS A 155 -8.81 -8.15 -3.31
C LYS A 155 -8.72 -8.47 -4.79
N LYS A 156 -9.02 -9.73 -5.15
CA LYS A 156 -9.24 -10.13 -6.55
C LYS A 156 -10.69 -9.83 -6.93
N LEU A 157 -10.90 -9.04 -7.99
CA LEU A 157 -12.23 -8.70 -8.47
C LEU A 157 -12.86 -9.92 -9.15
N GLY A 158 -14.17 -10.09 -8.94
CA GLY A 158 -14.89 -11.27 -9.47
C GLY A 158 -14.83 -12.51 -8.59
N ASP A 159 -14.00 -12.52 -7.54
CA ASP A 159 -13.98 -13.62 -6.58
C ASP A 159 -15.12 -13.47 -5.57
N SER A 160 -16.06 -14.41 -5.61
CA SER A 160 -17.22 -14.44 -4.70
C SER A 160 -16.90 -14.99 -3.32
N SER A 161 -15.70 -15.56 -3.12
CA SER A 161 -15.32 -16.28 -1.89
C SER A 161 -15.17 -15.37 -0.66
N LEU A 162 -14.95 -14.07 -0.84
CA LEU A 162 -14.88 -13.09 0.25
C LEU A 162 -16.24 -12.45 0.54
N THR A 163 -17.24 -13.31 0.67
CA THR A 163 -18.62 -12.96 0.98
C THR A 163 -18.80 -12.36 2.36
N GLN A 164 -19.68 -11.34 2.39
CA GLN A 164 -20.59 -11.03 3.48
C GLN A 164 -19.99 -11.05 4.90
N THR A 165 -19.05 -10.17 5.16
CA THR A 165 -19.05 -9.60 6.51
C THR A 165 -20.23 -8.63 6.55
N ALA A 166 -21.20 -8.90 7.42
CA ALA A 166 -22.29 -7.97 7.78
C ALA A 166 -21.75 -6.68 8.45
N ALA A 167 -20.45 -6.43 8.37
CA ALA A 167 -19.80 -5.26 8.89
C ALA A 167 -20.20 -4.03 8.05
N THR A 168 -20.73 -3.02 8.71
CA THR A 168 -21.09 -1.73 8.12
C THR A 168 -19.90 -1.06 7.42
N TYR A 169 -18.69 -1.34 7.88
CA TYR A 169 -17.44 -0.81 7.32
C TYR A 169 -16.52 -1.94 6.86
N GLY A 170 -15.92 -1.78 5.67
CA GLY A 170 -14.85 -2.67 5.19
C GLY A 170 -13.51 -2.38 5.90
N PRO A 171 -12.49 -3.22 5.73
CA PRO A 171 -11.15 -2.93 6.20
C PRO A 171 -10.55 -1.77 5.41
N PHE A 172 -9.95 -0.79 6.10
CA PHE A 172 -9.33 0.38 5.49
C PHE A 172 -8.36 1.08 6.44
N THR A 173 -7.44 1.87 5.87
CA THR A 173 -6.60 2.80 6.62
C THR A 173 -7.23 4.20 6.60
N PRO A 174 -7.63 4.75 7.77
CA PRO A 174 -8.25 6.07 7.84
C PRO A 174 -7.40 7.16 7.19
N GLY A 175 -8.05 8.07 6.46
CA GLY A 175 -7.41 9.18 5.78
C GLY A 175 -6.82 8.85 4.40
N TYR A 176 -6.79 7.56 4.00
CA TYR A 176 -6.36 7.13 2.66
C TYR A 176 -7.49 6.50 1.87
N ALA A 177 -8.38 5.77 2.51
CA ALA A 177 -9.46 5.07 1.84
C ALA A 177 -10.56 6.03 1.37
N PRO A 178 -11.01 5.95 0.10
CA PRO A 178 -12.15 6.70 -0.39
C PRO A 178 -13.48 6.11 0.12
N HIS A 179 -14.57 6.86 -0.09
CA HIS A 179 -15.90 6.51 0.41
C HIS A 179 -16.35 5.10 0.02
N GLU A 180 -16.18 4.73 -1.24
CA GLU A 180 -16.58 3.43 -1.76
C GLU A 180 -15.88 2.26 -1.06
N GLN A 181 -14.69 2.47 -0.50
CA GLN A 181 -13.97 1.44 0.24
C GLN A 181 -14.45 1.34 1.68
N PHE A 182 -14.46 2.43 2.46
CA PHE A 182 -14.83 2.32 3.87
C PHE A 182 -16.33 2.07 4.06
N ALA A 183 -17.19 2.59 3.17
CA ALA A 183 -18.62 2.25 3.16
C ALA A 183 -18.90 0.83 2.62
N ASN A 184 -17.85 0.07 2.28
CA ASN A 184 -17.92 -1.31 1.79
C ASN A 184 -18.83 -1.50 0.57
N ILE A 185 -18.88 -0.50 -0.33
CA ILE A 185 -19.67 -0.56 -1.56
C ILE A 185 -18.90 -1.41 -2.58
N LYS A 186 -18.97 -2.73 -2.42
CA LYS A 186 -18.14 -3.72 -3.14
C LYS A 186 -18.16 -3.58 -4.67
N LEU A 187 -19.32 -3.23 -5.24
CA LEU A 187 -19.50 -3.07 -6.70
C LEU A 187 -18.89 -1.76 -7.24
N ALA A 188 -18.65 -0.78 -6.37
CA ALA A 188 -18.03 0.48 -6.76
C ALA A 188 -16.51 0.48 -6.58
N GLN A 189 -15.92 -0.56 -5.95
CA GLN A 189 -14.47 -0.65 -5.77
C GLN A 189 -13.82 -1.19 -7.04
N ASP A 190 -13.05 -0.36 -7.71
CA ASP A 190 -12.20 -0.67 -8.85
C ASP A 190 -10.84 0.05 -8.72
N VAL A 191 -10.02 0.05 -9.75
CA VAL A 191 -8.68 0.69 -9.76
C VAL A 191 -8.71 2.14 -9.28
N ARG A 192 -9.81 2.87 -9.49
CA ARG A 192 -9.97 4.25 -9.03
C ARG A 192 -9.96 4.40 -7.50
N THR A 193 -10.24 3.29 -6.77
CA THR A 193 -10.05 3.23 -5.31
C THR A 193 -8.57 3.37 -4.94
N ASP A 194 -7.69 2.63 -5.61
CA ASP A 194 -6.24 2.68 -5.38
C ASP A 194 -5.64 3.98 -5.92
N LEU A 195 -6.14 4.50 -7.06
CA LEU A 195 -5.74 5.81 -7.58
C LEU A 195 -6.00 6.96 -6.59
N PHE A 196 -7.11 6.91 -5.84
CA PHE A 196 -7.37 7.88 -4.77
C PHE A 196 -6.31 7.78 -3.66
N GLN A 197 -5.98 6.57 -3.22
CA GLN A 197 -4.98 6.34 -2.18
C GLN A 197 -3.60 6.81 -2.63
N ILE A 198 -3.24 6.58 -3.88
CA ILE A 198 -2.02 7.12 -4.51
C ILE A 198 -2.02 8.64 -4.43
N GLY A 199 -3.11 9.28 -4.84
CA GLY A 199 -3.25 10.74 -4.78
C GLY A 199 -3.00 11.31 -3.38
N VAL A 200 -3.62 10.72 -2.35
CA VAL A 200 -3.42 11.12 -0.94
C VAL A 200 -1.97 10.90 -0.51
N THR A 201 -1.39 9.76 -0.87
CA THR A 201 0.00 9.42 -0.53
C THR A 201 0.98 10.42 -1.13
N ILE A 202 0.83 10.77 -2.41
CA ILE A 202 1.69 11.76 -3.06
C ILE A 202 1.49 13.15 -2.48
N TYR A 203 0.24 13.53 -2.18
CA TYR A 203 -0.03 14.79 -1.50
C TYR A 203 0.72 14.89 -0.17
N GLU A 204 0.64 13.83 0.65
CA GLU A 204 1.35 13.76 1.93
C GLU A 204 2.86 13.79 1.75
N CYS A 205 3.40 13.09 0.74
CA CYS A 205 4.83 13.15 0.41
C CYS A 205 5.33 14.57 0.15
N CYS A 206 4.54 15.37 -0.56
CA CYS A 206 4.90 16.74 -0.92
C CYS A 206 4.75 17.73 0.24
N THR A 207 3.76 17.53 1.12
CA THR A 207 3.42 18.47 2.20
C THR A 207 3.99 18.07 3.55
N GLY A 208 4.29 16.78 3.73
CA GLY A 208 4.67 16.17 5.02
C GLY A 208 3.46 15.83 5.91
N THR A 209 2.23 16.06 5.45
CA THR A 209 1.03 15.83 6.26
C THR A 209 -0.13 15.27 5.43
N ASN A 210 -0.84 14.29 5.98
CA ASN A 210 -2.06 13.79 5.37
C ASN A 210 -3.14 14.89 5.37
N PRO A 211 -3.80 15.18 4.23
CA PRO A 211 -4.75 16.28 4.15
C PRO A 211 -6.04 16.07 4.97
N PHE A 212 -6.35 14.82 5.33
CA PHE A 212 -7.61 14.47 5.98
C PHE A 212 -7.45 14.13 7.47
N ILE A 213 -6.21 14.04 7.97
CA ILE A 213 -5.91 13.68 9.37
C ILE A 213 -5.37 14.89 10.10
N LYS A 214 -5.99 15.24 11.24
CA LYS A 214 -5.46 16.21 12.20
C LYS A 214 -5.27 15.54 13.55
N LEU A 215 -4.41 16.13 14.37
CA LEU A 215 -4.21 15.66 15.75
C LEU A 215 -5.55 15.63 16.49
N ASN A 216 -5.83 14.55 17.21
CA ASN A 216 -7.06 14.28 17.95
C ASN A 216 -8.33 14.08 17.12
N ASP A 217 -8.24 13.91 15.80
CA ASP A 217 -9.41 13.51 15.01
C ASP A 217 -9.89 12.11 15.42
N THR A 218 -11.18 11.96 15.58
CA THR A 218 -11.80 10.63 15.67
C THR A 218 -11.85 9.96 14.31
N PRO A 219 -11.92 8.60 14.23
CA PRO A 219 -12.08 7.91 12.95
C PRO A 219 -13.25 8.45 12.10
N TYR A 220 -14.38 8.81 12.75
CA TYR A 220 -15.53 9.38 12.05
C TYR A 220 -15.22 10.76 11.44
N GLN A 221 -14.48 11.61 12.14
CA GLN A 221 -14.06 12.91 11.62
C GLN A 221 -13.10 12.76 10.43
N ILE A 222 -12.17 11.81 10.49
CA ILE A 222 -11.27 11.50 9.38
C ILE A 222 -12.08 11.04 8.16
N MET A 223 -13.02 10.11 8.34
CA MET A 223 -13.89 9.63 7.26
C MET A 223 -14.70 10.78 6.64
N THR A 224 -15.31 11.63 7.47
CA THR A 224 -16.06 12.79 7.00
C THR A 224 -15.17 13.74 6.19
N LYS A 225 -13.95 14.04 6.66
CA LYS A 225 -13.01 14.88 5.92
C LYS A 225 -12.58 14.22 4.60
N THR A 226 -12.35 12.92 4.59
CA THR A 226 -12.02 12.19 3.37
C THR A 226 -13.12 12.31 2.33
N MET A 227 -14.39 12.34 2.74
CA MET A 227 -15.54 12.49 1.83
C MET A 227 -15.75 13.93 1.36
N THR A 228 -15.52 14.93 2.21
CA THR A 228 -16.03 16.28 1.97
C THR A 228 -14.95 17.35 1.82
N LEU A 229 -13.77 17.16 2.45
CA LEU A 229 -12.73 18.19 2.44
C LEU A 229 -11.99 18.17 1.09
N MET A 230 -11.94 19.34 0.45
CA MET A 230 -11.00 19.57 -0.66
C MET A 230 -9.66 20.01 -0.06
N PRO A 231 -8.58 19.24 -0.28
CA PRO A 231 -7.25 19.63 0.20
C PRO A 231 -6.81 20.96 -0.40
N PRO A 232 -6.00 21.76 0.32
CA PRO A 232 -5.34 22.92 -0.27
C PRO A 232 -4.55 22.52 -1.52
N THR A 233 -4.53 23.39 -2.53
CA THR A 233 -3.76 23.15 -3.74
C THR A 233 -2.27 23.05 -3.43
N LEU A 234 -1.60 22.03 -3.95
CA LEU A 234 -0.15 21.89 -3.84
C LEU A 234 0.56 23.04 -4.55
N ILE A 235 1.59 23.56 -3.91
CA ILE A 235 2.51 24.53 -4.52
C ILE A 235 3.90 23.91 -4.49
N LEU A 236 4.39 23.50 -5.67
CA LEU A 236 5.65 22.78 -5.79
C LEU A 236 6.63 23.55 -6.69
N LYS A 237 7.86 23.72 -6.21
CA LYS A 237 8.94 24.20 -7.07
C LYS A 237 9.12 23.21 -8.22
N GLY A 238 9.11 23.72 -9.45
CA GLY A 238 9.19 22.88 -10.65
C GLY A 238 7.84 22.57 -11.32
N ASP A 239 6.71 22.89 -10.68
CA ASP A 239 5.36 22.80 -11.28
C ASP A 239 4.77 24.20 -11.54
N ALA A 240 5.48 25.00 -12.36
CA ALA A 240 5.11 26.40 -12.60
C ALA A 240 3.70 26.59 -13.19
N LYS A 241 3.18 25.59 -13.90
CA LYS A 241 1.83 25.60 -14.51
C LYS A 241 0.77 24.98 -13.61
N GLY A 242 1.14 24.44 -12.43
CA GLY A 242 0.23 23.76 -11.53
C GLY A 242 -0.38 22.45 -12.08
N MET A 243 0.20 21.90 -13.15
CA MET A 243 -0.36 20.72 -13.82
C MET A 243 -0.24 19.46 -12.97
N PHE A 244 0.88 19.29 -12.27
CA PHE A 244 1.07 18.18 -11.34
C PHE A 244 0.13 18.30 -10.12
N ALA A 245 0.04 19.50 -9.53
CA ALA A 245 -0.88 19.78 -8.43
C ALA A 245 -2.34 19.50 -8.83
N HIS A 246 -2.74 19.93 -10.03
CA HIS A 246 -4.08 19.63 -10.57
C HIS A 246 -4.30 18.13 -10.73
N TYR A 247 -3.31 17.41 -11.24
CA TYR A 247 -3.38 15.96 -11.43
C TYR A 247 -3.53 15.22 -10.09
N ILE A 248 -2.77 15.58 -9.05
CA ILE A 248 -2.93 15.01 -7.71
C ILE A 248 -4.33 15.27 -7.16
N ASN A 249 -4.90 16.46 -7.34
CA ASN A 249 -6.27 16.77 -6.95
C ASN A 249 -7.31 15.94 -7.71
N MET A 250 -7.07 15.65 -9.00
CA MET A 250 -7.93 14.79 -9.81
C MET A 250 -7.91 13.34 -9.28
N LEU A 251 -6.76 12.80 -8.91
CA LEU A 251 -6.68 11.47 -8.27
C LEU A 251 -7.48 11.44 -6.95
N MET A 252 -7.48 12.53 -6.16
CA MET A 252 -8.21 12.65 -4.90
C MET A 252 -9.66 13.12 -5.07
N ALA A 253 -10.21 13.16 -6.28
CA ALA A 253 -11.59 13.56 -6.52
C ALA A 253 -12.56 12.70 -5.72
N LYS A 254 -13.56 13.34 -5.08
CA LYS A 254 -14.54 12.64 -4.22
C LYS A 254 -15.49 11.78 -5.04
N ASN A 255 -15.92 12.30 -6.18
CA ASN A 255 -16.64 11.52 -7.16
C ASN A 255 -15.67 10.66 -7.95
N GLN A 256 -15.85 9.35 -7.88
CA GLN A 256 -15.01 8.37 -8.55
C GLN A 256 -14.94 8.58 -10.08
N SER A 257 -16.04 9.03 -10.70
CA SER A 257 -16.07 9.32 -12.15
C SER A 257 -15.20 10.49 -12.61
N GLN A 258 -14.67 11.28 -11.68
CA GLN A 258 -13.73 12.36 -11.98
C GLN A 258 -12.26 11.92 -11.88
N ARG A 259 -12.00 10.70 -11.42
CA ARG A 259 -10.68 10.09 -11.44
C ARG A 259 -10.44 9.42 -12.79
N PRO A 260 -9.18 9.19 -13.21
CA PRO A 260 -8.90 8.40 -14.42
C PRO A 260 -9.58 7.03 -14.35
N ASP A 261 -10.13 6.57 -15.47
CA ASP A 261 -10.91 5.32 -15.50
C ASP A 261 -10.03 4.08 -15.32
N THR A 262 -8.77 4.15 -15.76
CA THR A 262 -7.81 3.05 -15.69
C THR A 262 -6.46 3.54 -15.14
N ALA A 263 -5.63 2.62 -14.63
CA ALA A 263 -4.25 2.94 -14.27
C ALA A 263 -3.42 3.38 -15.48
N TYR A 264 -3.72 2.83 -16.66
CA TYR A 264 -3.09 3.25 -17.91
C TYR A 264 -3.43 4.70 -18.27
N ASP A 265 -4.70 5.12 -18.16
CA ASP A 265 -5.09 6.51 -18.40
C ASP A 265 -4.45 7.45 -17.39
N ALA A 266 -4.35 7.03 -16.12
CA ALA A 266 -3.63 7.77 -15.10
C ALA A 266 -2.16 7.97 -15.46
N LEU A 267 -1.46 6.92 -15.90
CA LEU A 267 -0.06 7.01 -16.33
C LEU A 267 0.09 7.88 -17.61
N ARG A 268 -0.82 7.73 -18.55
CA ARG A 268 -0.82 8.54 -19.79
C ARG A 268 -0.95 10.03 -19.47
N TYR A 269 -1.82 10.39 -18.54
CA TYR A 269 -1.98 11.77 -18.08
C TYR A 269 -0.69 12.30 -17.42
N LEU A 270 -0.09 11.52 -16.51
CA LEU A 270 1.17 11.87 -15.86
C LEU A 270 2.29 12.12 -16.91
N ASN A 271 2.39 11.25 -17.91
CA ASN A 271 3.39 11.39 -18.97
C ASN A 271 3.13 12.62 -19.86
N ALA A 272 1.88 12.97 -20.11
CA ALA A 272 1.53 14.15 -20.90
C ALA A 272 1.95 15.46 -20.23
N ILE A 273 1.88 15.54 -18.89
CA ILE A 273 2.29 16.75 -18.15
C ILE A 273 3.80 16.81 -17.90
N LYS A 274 4.55 15.71 -18.06
CA LYS A 274 5.99 15.61 -17.74
C LYS A 274 6.81 16.76 -18.33
N SER A 275 6.55 17.13 -19.59
CA SER A 275 7.28 18.22 -20.27
C SER A 275 7.03 19.61 -19.68
N THR A 276 6.00 19.77 -18.84
CA THR A 276 5.70 21.03 -18.15
C THR A 276 6.41 21.17 -16.82
N LEU A 277 7.02 20.08 -16.33
CA LEU A 277 7.68 20.00 -15.03
C LEU A 277 9.18 20.23 -15.18
N LYS A 278 9.77 20.89 -14.19
CA LYS A 278 11.22 20.99 -14.06
C LYS A 278 11.70 19.88 -13.15
N LEU A 279 11.89 18.68 -13.72
CA LEU A 279 12.45 17.54 -13.01
C LEU A 279 13.97 17.71 -12.93
N GLU A 280 14.52 17.49 -11.72
CA GLU A 280 15.96 17.41 -11.48
C GLU A 280 16.40 15.96 -11.72
N ASP A 281 17.54 15.76 -12.38
CA ASP A 281 18.13 14.44 -12.67
C ASP A 281 18.57 13.70 -11.40
#